data_08cb2920db1732f1587d3b6d560ca026
#
_entry.id   08cb2920db1732f1587d3b6d560ca026
#
_cell.length_a   1.000
_cell.length_b   1.000
_cell.length_c   1.000
_cell.angle_alpha   90.00
_cell.angle_beta   90.00
_cell.angle_gamma   90.00
#
_symmetry.space_group_name_H-M   'P 1'
#
loop_
_entity.id
_entity.type
_entity.pdbx_description
1 polymer ?
#
loop_
_entity_poly.entity_id
_entity_poly.type
_entity_poly.pdbx_seq_one_letter_code
_entity_poly.pdbx_strand_id
1 'polypeptide(L)'
;MPGEKKTIRIYTAWYVPNSTLRLGEEPEDWNDNNVDSARLAVEKADKGNYKPWYSSRFTGVNEVIDYFLSHYKILRNQTERFTDSFYRSTLPPEVIEAVSANLSILKSPTVMRQYDGRLWTWEGCADNWGSCHGSCTHVWNYAQAIPHLFPSLERSLRHTEFE
;
A
#
# COMPACT_ATOMS: atom_id res chain seq x y z
N MET A 1 40.83 16.57 0.91
CA MET A 1 41.97 16.71 1.83
C MET A 1 41.84 15.68 2.94
N PRO A 2 42.92 15.22 3.56
CA PRO A 2 42.80 14.34 4.71
C PRO A 2 41.96 15.02 5.82
N GLY A 3 40.93 14.32 6.33
CA GLY A 3 40.01 14.87 7.36
C GLY A 3 38.77 15.59 6.86
N GLU A 4 38.58 15.78 5.55
CA GLU A 4 37.38 16.34 4.98
C GLU A 4 36.21 15.34 5.07
N LYS A 5 35.06 15.77 5.65
CA LYS A 5 33.82 14.99 5.67
C LYS A 5 32.99 15.37 4.46
N LYS A 6 32.62 14.35 3.64
CA LYS A 6 31.70 14.52 2.52
C LYS A 6 30.43 13.71 2.78
N THR A 7 29.30 14.34 2.58
CA THR A 7 28.00 13.65 2.61
C THR A 7 27.55 13.37 1.18
N ILE A 8 27.32 12.12 0.88
CA ILE A 8 26.77 11.66 -0.39
C ILE A 8 25.36 11.17 -0.13
N ARG A 9 24.39 11.67 -0.89
CA ARG A 9 23.02 11.16 -0.88
C ARG A 9 22.82 10.23 -2.04
N ILE A 10 22.28 9.06 -1.75
CA ILE A 10 21.92 8.06 -2.75
C ILE A 10 20.40 7.91 -2.67
N TYR A 11 19.75 7.97 -3.83
CA TYR A 11 18.33 7.71 -3.97
C TYR A 11 18.14 6.41 -4.74
N THR A 12 17.23 5.59 -4.24
CA THR A 12 16.82 4.36 -4.91
C THR A 12 15.34 4.43 -5.24
N ALA A 13 14.96 3.97 -6.41
CA ALA A 13 13.57 3.90 -6.84
C ALA A 13 13.26 2.54 -7.42
N TRP A 14 12.02 2.10 -7.23
CA TRP A 14 11.48 0.90 -7.83
C TRP A 14 10.24 1.26 -8.63
N TYR A 15 10.05 0.57 -9.72
CA TYR A 15 8.82 0.60 -10.49
C TYR A 15 8.40 -0.84 -10.80
N VAL A 16 7.36 -1.29 -10.11
CA VAL A 16 6.82 -2.66 -10.19
C VAL A 16 5.33 -2.56 -10.49
N PRO A 17 4.96 -2.32 -11.78
CA PRO A 17 3.59 -2.02 -12.17
C PRO A 17 2.69 -3.25 -12.25
N ASN A 18 3.28 -4.43 -12.29
CA ASN A 18 2.56 -5.69 -12.43
C ASN A 18 2.59 -6.46 -11.12
N SER A 19 1.46 -7.06 -10.78
CA SER A 19 1.30 -7.91 -9.61
C SER A 19 0.55 -9.17 -10.00
N THR A 20 0.86 -10.28 -9.34
CA THR A 20 0.09 -11.52 -9.43
C THR A 20 -0.99 -11.61 -8.37
N LEU A 21 -1.08 -10.64 -7.47
CA LEU A 21 -2.18 -10.54 -6.52
C LEU A 21 -3.50 -10.32 -7.24
N ARG A 22 -4.50 -11.04 -6.83
CA ARG A 22 -5.84 -11.01 -7.41
C ARG A 22 -6.79 -10.23 -6.53
N LEU A 23 -7.83 -9.72 -7.17
CA LEU A 23 -8.89 -8.96 -6.57
C LEU A 23 -10.18 -9.78 -6.67
N GLY A 24 -10.78 -10.04 -5.52
CA GLY A 24 -12.17 -10.42 -5.41
C GLY A 24 -12.52 -11.88 -5.70
N GLU A 25 -12.00 -12.52 -6.70
CA GLU A 25 -12.41 -13.87 -7.07
C GLU A 25 -11.26 -14.87 -6.99
N GLU A 26 -11.53 -16.00 -6.36
CA GLU A 26 -10.68 -17.17 -6.47
C GLU A 26 -10.92 -17.82 -7.85
N PRO A 27 -9.91 -18.40 -8.50
CA PRO A 27 -10.13 -19.17 -9.71
C PRO A 27 -11.08 -20.33 -9.42
N GLU A 28 -11.98 -20.61 -10.35
CA GLU A 28 -12.91 -21.75 -10.26
C GLU A 28 -12.21 -23.09 -10.01
N ASP A 29 -10.93 -23.19 -10.38
CA ASP A 29 -10.08 -24.37 -10.24
C ASP A 29 -9.18 -24.34 -9.00
N TRP A 30 -9.46 -23.47 -8.00
CA TRP A 30 -8.65 -23.43 -6.79
C TRP A 30 -8.70 -24.75 -6.03
N ASN A 31 -7.57 -25.41 -6.00
CA ASN A 31 -7.39 -26.65 -5.23
C ASN A 31 -6.08 -26.50 -4.46
N ASP A 32 -6.13 -26.58 -3.13
CA ASP A 32 -4.99 -26.47 -2.22
C ASP A 32 -3.85 -27.44 -2.54
N ASN A 33 -4.15 -28.51 -3.30
CA ASN A 33 -3.18 -29.54 -3.68
C ASN A 33 -2.50 -29.29 -5.03
N ASN A 34 -2.83 -28.19 -5.75
CA ASN A 34 -2.32 -27.94 -7.09
C ASN A 34 -1.79 -26.50 -7.24
N VAL A 35 -0.62 -26.26 -6.64
CA VAL A 35 0.09 -24.97 -6.73
C VAL A 35 0.49 -24.62 -8.18
N ASP A 36 0.66 -25.62 -9.04
CA ASP A 36 1.01 -25.39 -10.46
C ASP A 36 -0.19 -24.89 -11.29
N SER A 37 -1.41 -25.25 -10.93
CA SER A 37 -2.59 -24.72 -11.60
C SER A 37 -2.84 -23.26 -11.29
N ALA A 38 -2.48 -22.79 -10.10
CA ALA A 38 -2.51 -21.38 -9.76
C ALA A 38 -1.52 -20.56 -10.62
N ARG A 39 -0.37 -21.13 -10.93
CA ARG A 39 0.63 -20.51 -11.82
C ARG A 39 0.16 -20.43 -13.28
N LEU A 40 -0.49 -21.48 -13.78
CA LEU A 40 -1.09 -21.51 -15.11
C LEU A 40 -2.31 -20.60 -15.26
N ALA A 41 -3.09 -20.45 -14.19
CA ALA A 41 -4.21 -19.51 -14.16
C ALA A 41 -3.73 -18.04 -14.14
N VAL A 42 -2.57 -17.75 -13.55
CA VAL A 42 -1.93 -16.42 -13.61
C VAL A 42 -1.53 -16.04 -15.03
N GLU A 43 -1.07 -16.97 -15.84
CA GLU A 43 -0.73 -16.72 -17.25
C GLU A 43 -1.96 -16.50 -18.15
N LYS A 44 -3.13 -17.02 -17.76
CA LYS A 44 -4.37 -16.88 -18.53
C LYS A 44 -5.22 -15.67 -18.14
N ALA A 45 -5.03 -15.10 -16.97
CA ALA A 45 -5.88 -14.04 -16.44
C ALA A 45 -5.16 -12.71 -16.34
N ASP A 46 -5.12 -11.98 -17.44
CA ASP A 46 -4.84 -10.53 -17.41
C ASP A 46 -6.01 -9.74 -16.79
N LYS A 47 -7.12 -10.42 -16.51
CA LYS A 47 -8.32 -9.88 -15.89
C LYS A 47 -8.32 -10.24 -14.41
N GLY A 48 -8.25 -9.23 -13.55
CA GLY A 48 -8.37 -9.37 -12.09
C GLY A 48 -7.07 -9.27 -11.30
N ASN A 49 -5.93 -9.15 -11.95
CA ASN A 49 -4.67 -8.90 -11.24
C ASN A 49 -4.62 -7.47 -10.69
N TYR A 50 -4.13 -7.35 -9.46
CA TYR A 50 -3.89 -6.07 -8.85
C TYR A 50 -2.85 -5.26 -9.64
N LYS A 51 -3.21 -4.02 -9.99
CA LYS A 51 -2.27 -3.02 -10.52
C LYS A 51 -2.16 -1.89 -9.51
N PRO A 52 -0.96 -1.58 -9.00
CA PRO A 52 -0.78 -0.55 -7.99
C PRO A 52 -1.13 0.84 -8.54
N TRP A 53 -1.75 1.66 -7.71
CA TRP A 53 -2.20 3.01 -8.08
C TRP A 53 -1.11 3.89 -8.69
N TYR A 54 0.12 3.79 -8.20
CA TYR A 54 1.21 4.60 -8.74
C TYR A 54 1.51 4.30 -10.22
N SER A 55 1.17 3.10 -10.70
CA SER A 55 1.32 2.75 -12.11
C SER A 55 0.31 3.45 -13.03
N SER A 56 -0.74 4.05 -12.48
CA SER A 56 -1.62 4.97 -13.22
C SER A 56 -1.03 6.37 -13.37
N ARG A 57 0.03 6.69 -12.62
CA ARG A 57 0.64 8.02 -12.57
C ARG A 57 2.01 8.09 -13.23
N PHE A 58 2.70 6.96 -13.30
CA PHE A 58 4.06 6.86 -13.83
C PHE A 58 4.14 5.72 -14.82
N THR A 59 4.91 5.91 -15.87
CA THR A 59 5.14 4.91 -16.92
C THR A 59 6.43 4.13 -16.73
N GLY A 60 7.30 4.58 -15.81
CA GLY A 60 8.57 3.92 -15.55
C GLY A 60 9.32 4.49 -14.36
N VAL A 61 10.42 3.82 -14.00
CA VAL A 61 11.25 4.18 -12.84
C VAL A 61 11.86 5.58 -12.96
N ASN A 62 12.19 6.03 -14.18
CA ASN A 62 12.74 7.37 -14.40
C ASN A 62 11.74 8.45 -14.00
N GLU A 63 10.47 8.32 -14.36
CA GLU A 63 9.44 9.26 -13.97
C GLU A 63 9.22 9.29 -12.45
N VAL A 64 9.31 8.13 -11.80
CA VAL A 64 9.21 8.06 -10.33
C VAL A 64 10.33 8.84 -9.66
N ILE A 65 11.59 8.64 -10.09
CA ILE A 65 12.73 9.33 -9.49
C ILE A 65 12.74 10.81 -9.82
N ASP A 66 12.37 11.20 -11.03
CA ASP A 66 12.30 12.61 -11.44
C ASP A 66 11.21 13.35 -10.67
N TYR A 67 10.06 12.73 -10.49
CA TYR A 67 9.00 13.27 -9.64
C TYR A 67 9.47 13.44 -8.20
N PHE A 68 10.10 12.42 -7.63
CA PHE A 68 10.62 12.49 -6.26
C PHE A 68 11.66 13.61 -6.09
N LEU A 69 12.63 13.69 -6.99
CA LEU A 69 13.69 14.70 -6.91
C LEU A 69 13.15 16.13 -7.05
N SER A 70 12.23 16.34 -7.99
CA SER A 70 11.61 17.65 -8.21
C SER A 70 10.70 18.09 -7.04
N HIS A 71 10.08 17.15 -6.35
CA HIS A 71 9.17 17.41 -5.24
C HIS A 71 9.75 17.13 -3.85
N TYR A 72 11.03 16.76 -3.77
CA TYR A 72 11.67 16.32 -2.53
C TYR A 72 11.42 17.23 -1.34
N LYS A 73 11.60 18.55 -1.51
CA LYS A 73 11.42 19.53 -0.43
C LYS A 73 9.97 19.57 0.09
N ILE A 74 9.00 19.51 -0.83
CA ILE A 74 7.57 19.53 -0.50
C ILE A 74 7.19 18.25 0.21
N LEU A 75 7.56 17.09 -0.34
CA LEU A 75 7.26 15.78 0.23
C LEU A 75 7.87 15.63 1.63
N ARG A 76 9.11 16.04 1.78
CA ARG A 76 9.79 16.02 3.08
C ARG A 76 9.08 16.93 4.09
N ASN A 77 8.79 18.17 3.71
CA ASN A 77 8.08 19.10 4.60
C ASN A 77 6.72 18.57 5.04
N GLN A 78 5.96 17.98 4.11
CA GLN A 78 4.66 17.38 4.43
C GLN A 78 4.80 16.21 5.42
N THR A 79 5.81 15.36 5.24
CA THR A 79 6.09 14.24 6.14
C THR A 79 6.49 14.74 7.53
N GLU A 80 7.38 15.72 7.61
CA GLU A 80 7.82 16.32 8.87
C GLU A 80 6.63 16.99 9.60
N ARG A 81 5.81 17.74 8.87
CA ARG A 81 4.60 18.36 9.45
C ARG A 81 3.60 17.35 9.97
N PHE A 82 3.37 16.27 9.23
CA PHE A 82 2.49 15.20 9.68
C PHE A 82 3.03 14.57 10.97
N THR A 83 4.30 14.19 10.99
CA THR A 83 4.97 13.59 12.16
C THR A 83 4.90 14.50 13.37
N ASP A 84 5.25 15.77 13.21
CA ASP A 84 5.20 16.75 14.29
C ASP A 84 3.78 16.96 14.82
N SER A 85 2.81 17.11 13.93
CA SER A 85 1.42 17.30 14.33
C SER A 85 0.85 16.09 15.07
N PHE A 86 1.19 14.89 14.61
CA PHE A 86 0.73 13.64 15.19
C PHE A 86 1.30 13.45 16.61
N TYR A 87 2.62 13.52 16.77
CA TYR A 87 3.28 13.26 18.05
C TYR A 87 3.21 14.43 19.05
N ARG A 88 2.88 15.64 18.59
CA ARG A 88 2.61 16.80 19.45
C ARG A 88 1.14 17.01 19.73
N SER A 89 0.28 16.07 19.37
CA SER A 89 -1.14 16.16 19.68
C SER A 89 -1.37 16.13 21.19
N THR A 90 -2.51 16.68 21.61
CA THR A 90 -2.92 16.69 23.03
C THR A 90 -3.62 15.41 23.47
N LEU A 91 -3.64 14.39 22.61
CA LEU A 91 -4.17 13.08 22.95
C LEU A 91 -3.28 12.38 23.99
N PRO A 92 -3.87 11.50 24.84
CA PRO A 92 -3.08 10.67 25.74
C PRO A 92 -2.01 9.87 24.99
N PRO A 93 -0.80 9.70 25.55
CA PRO A 93 0.29 8.95 24.91
C PRO A 93 -0.11 7.54 24.47
N GLU A 94 -0.96 6.87 25.23
CA GLU A 94 -1.45 5.52 24.94
C GLU A 94 -2.29 5.48 23.65
N VAL A 95 -3.06 6.53 23.40
CA VAL A 95 -3.84 6.67 22.16
C VAL A 95 -2.93 6.91 20.98
N ILE A 96 -1.93 7.78 21.13
CA ILE A 96 -0.93 8.05 20.08
C ILE A 96 -0.15 6.77 19.76
N GLU A 97 0.26 6.02 20.78
CA GLU A 97 0.94 4.74 20.61
C GLU A 97 0.07 3.73 19.86
N ALA A 98 -1.18 3.53 20.27
CA ALA A 98 -2.09 2.60 19.64
C ALA A 98 -2.34 2.93 18.15
N VAL A 99 -2.54 4.20 17.82
CA VAL A 99 -2.74 4.63 16.43
C VAL A 99 -1.45 4.52 15.62
N SER A 100 -0.30 4.91 16.17
CA SER A 100 0.98 4.86 15.47
C SER A 100 1.44 3.43 15.19
N ALA A 101 1.19 2.49 16.09
CA ALA A 101 1.50 1.07 15.89
C ALA A 101 0.79 0.48 14.67
N ASN A 102 -0.41 0.99 14.37
CA ASN A 102 -1.20 0.52 13.22
C ASN A 102 -0.91 1.25 11.90
N LEU A 103 -0.16 2.36 11.92
CA LEU A 103 0.12 3.12 10.70
C LEU A 103 0.98 2.36 9.68
N SER A 104 1.88 1.52 10.15
CA SER A 104 2.79 0.75 9.28
C SER A 104 2.04 -0.23 8.39
N ILE A 105 0.88 -0.71 8.81
CA ILE A 105 0.07 -1.67 8.04
C ILE A 105 -0.44 -1.07 6.73
N LEU A 106 -0.65 0.25 6.68
CA LEU A 106 -1.06 0.96 5.47
C LEU A 106 -0.01 0.93 4.34
N LYS A 107 1.21 0.49 4.65
CA LYS A 107 2.31 0.30 3.70
C LYS A 107 2.70 -1.16 3.53
N SER A 108 1.91 -2.06 4.09
CA SER A 108 2.12 -3.50 3.95
C SER A 108 1.40 -4.05 2.72
N PRO A 109 1.76 -5.25 2.25
CA PRO A 109 1.05 -5.91 1.14
C PRO A 109 -0.42 -6.23 1.44
N THR A 110 -0.86 -6.12 2.70
CA THR A 110 -2.25 -6.38 3.08
C THR A 110 -3.17 -5.19 2.85
N VAL A 111 -2.64 -4.01 2.53
CA VAL A 111 -3.41 -2.82 2.20
C VAL A 111 -2.86 -2.22 0.91
N MET A 112 -3.65 -2.26 -0.14
CA MET A 112 -3.21 -1.81 -1.46
C MET A 112 -4.22 -0.89 -2.12
N ARG A 113 -3.73 0.19 -2.69
CA ARG A 113 -4.52 1.05 -3.55
C ARG A 113 -4.33 0.64 -5.00
N GLN A 114 -5.46 0.35 -5.66
CA GLN A 114 -5.47 -0.05 -7.07
C GLN A 114 -5.26 1.11 -8.03
N TYR A 115 -5.04 0.73 -9.29
CA TYR A 115 -4.90 1.61 -10.44
C TYR A 115 -6.04 2.63 -10.58
N ASP A 116 -7.29 2.23 -10.34
CA ASP A 116 -8.48 3.07 -10.36
C ASP A 116 -8.66 3.97 -9.13
N GLY A 117 -7.81 3.77 -8.12
CA GLY A 117 -7.83 4.53 -6.87
C GLY A 117 -8.56 3.85 -5.72
N ARG A 118 -9.24 2.73 -5.93
CA ARG A 118 -9.89 1.98 -4.86
C ARG A 118 -8.88 1.41 -3.89
N LEU A 119 -9.24 1.41 -2.61
CA LEU A 119 -8.44 0.79 -1.56
C LEU A 119 -8.97 -0.61 -1.30
N TRP A 120 -8.05 -1.57 -1.29
CA TRP A 120 -8.32 -2.97 -0.98
C TRP A 120 -7.53 -3.41 0.23
N THR A 121 -8.14 -4.26 1.07
CA THR A 121 -7.52 -4.78 2.28
C THR A 121 -7.77 -6.27 2.42
N TRP A 122 -6.73 -6.99 2.83
CA TRP A 122 -6.76 -8.42 3.10
C TRP A 122 -6.41 -8.67 4.56
N GLU A 123 -6.86 -9.79 5.11
CA GLU A 123 -6.45 -10.24 6.45
C GLU A 123 -4.95 -10.57 6.50
N GLY A 124 -4.41 -11.02 5.39
CA GLY A 124 -3.01 -11.32 5.17
C GLY A 124 -2.75 -11.56 3.70
N CYS A 125 -1.49 -11.61 3.30
CA CYS A 125 -1.09 -11.93 1.93
C CYS A 125 0.03 -12.95 1.92
N ALA A 126 -0.11 -13.96 1.05
CA ALA A 126 1.00 -14.75 0.56
C ALA A 126 1.71 -13.97 -0.57
N ASP A 127 2.63 -14.62 -1.25
CA ASP A 127 3.40 -14.02 -2.36
C ASP A 127 2.55 -13.73 -3.62
N ASN A 128 1.45 -14.46 -3.82
CA ASN A 128 0.62 -14.35 -5.02
C ASN A 128 -0.90 -14.31 -4.77
N TRP A 129 -1.35 -14.30 -3.52
CA TRP A 129 -2.77 -14.24 -3.16
C TRP A 129 -2.99 -13.57 -1.79
N GLY A 130 -4.19 -13.04 -1.58
CA GLY A 130 -4.65 -12.55 -0.29
C GLY A 130 -5.52 -13.59 0.42
N SER A 131 -5.58 -13.54 1.76
CA SER A 131 -6.32 -14.51 2.59
C SER A 131 -7.85 -14.35 2.53
N CYS A 132 -8.34 -13.33 1.86
CA CYS A 132 -9.76 -13.09 1.61
C CYS A 132 -9.93 -12.39 0.25
N HIS A 133 -11.17 -11.99 -0.07
CA HIS A 133 -11.47 -11.35 -1.36
C HIS A 133 -10.99 -9.89 -1.50
N GLY A 134 -10.28 -9.34 -0.50
CA GLY A 134 -9.71 -7.98 -0.57
C GLY A 134 -10.60 -6.88 0.03
N SER A 135 -11.71 -7.24 0.67
CA SER A 135 -12.63 -6.32 1.33
C SER A 135 -12.79 -6.62 2.85
N CYS A 136 -11.70 -7.00 3.51
CA CYS A 136 -11.70 -7.43 4.91
C CYS A 136 -11.75 -6.25 5.87
N THR A 137 -12.86 -5.53 5.90
CA THR A 137 -13.04 -4.35 6.74
C THR A 137 -13.21 -4.65 8.22
N HIS A 138 -13.47 -5.89 8.58
CA HIS A 138 -13.54 -6.36 9.95
C HIS A 138 -12.17 -6.45 10.66
N VAL A 139 -11.08 -6.30 9.91
CA VAL A 139 -9.74 -6.38 10.48
C VAL A 139 -9.43 -5.11 11.28
N TRP A 140 -9.31 -5.25 12.57
CA TRP A 140 -9.11 -4.19 13.56
C TRP A 140 -8.00 -3.20 13.23
N ASN A 141 -6.90 -3.69 12.70
CA ASN A 141 -5.71 -2.89 12.43
C ASN A 141 -5.96 -1.82 11.37
N TYR A 142 -6.82 -2.09 10.40
CA TYR A 142 -7.19 -1.12 9.38
C TYR A 142 -8.20 -0.11 9.92
N ALA A 143 -9.17 -0.58 10.70
CA ALA A 143 -10.25 0.22 11.21
C ALA A 143 -9.81 1.33 12.17
N GLN A 144 -8.68 1.17 12.86
CA GLN A 144 -8.22 2.17 13.82
C GLN A 144 -7.48 3.35 13.18
N ALA A 145 -6.62 3.11 12.20
CA ALA A 145 -5.80 4.15 11.61
C ALA A 145 -6.49 4.88 10.45
N ILE A 146 -7.17 4.14 9.57
CA ILE A 146 -7.72 4.69 8.33
C ILE A 146 -8.84 5.70 8.59
N PRO A 147 -9.90 5.40 9.37
CA PRO A 147 -11.02 6.32 9.54
C PRO A 147 -10.62 7.63 10.23
N HIS A 148 -9.67 7.57 11.14
CA HIS A 148 -9.27 8.74 11.91
C HIS A 148 -8.27 9.64 11.17
N LEU A 149 -7.34 9.07 10.45
CA LEU A 149 -6.26 9.80 9.81
C LEU A 149 -6.50 10.04 8.32
N PHE A 150 -7.20 9.12 7.66
CA PHE A 150 -7.40 9.14 6.21
C PHE A 150 -8.86 8.86 5.83
N PRO A 151 -9.82 9.70 6.26
CA PRO A 151 -11.25 9.43 6.08
C PRO A 151 -11.70 9.28 4.62
N SER A 152 -10.96 9.84 3.67
CA SER A 152 -11.24 9.63 2.24
C SER A 152 -10.86 8.23 1.77
N LEU A 153 -9.80 7.65 2.33
CA LEU A 153 -9.42 6.26 2.05
C LEU A 153 -10.38 5.29 2.70
N GLU A 154 -10.83 5.58 3.92
CA GLU A 154 -11.87 4.78 4.58
C GLU A 154 -13.16 4.72 3.75
N ARG A 155 -13.62 5.86 3.23
CA ARG A 155 -14.79 5.85 2.33
C ARG A 155 -14.57 5.00 1.08
N SER A 156 -13.39 5.06 0.49
CA SER A 156 -13.03 4.21 -0.66
C SER A 156 -13.06 2.73 -0.30
N LEU A 157 -12.54 2.38 0.89
CA LEU A 157 -12.55 1.00 1.38
C LEU A 157 -13.98 0.48 1.56
N ARG A 158 -14.84 1.26 2.23
CA ARG A 158 -16.25 0.88 2.43
C ARG A 158 -17.01 0.75 1.10
N HIS A 159 -16.72 1.61 0.16
CA HIS A 159 -17.28 1.52 -1.18
C HIS A 159 -16.88 0.22 -1.89
N THR A 160 -15.63 -0.16 -1.78
CA THR A 160 -15.15 -1.45 -2.30
C THR A 160 -15.83 -2.66 -1.65
N GLU A 161 -16.18 -2.56 -0.36
CA GLU A 161 -16.86 -3.65 0.37
C GLU A 161 -18.32 -3.84 -0.06
N PHE A 162 -19.03 -2.75 -0.37
CA PHE A 162 -20.49 -2.78 -0.56
C PHE A 162 -20.95 -2.70 -2.02
N GLU A 163 -20.05 -2.49 -2.97
CA GLU A 163 -20.31 -2.47 -4.42
C GLU A 163 -19.76 -3.67 -5.16
#